data_aa334785104e4d3e09ce86c7478aaaa0
#
_entry.id   aa334785104e4d3e09ce86c7478aaaa0
#
_cell.length_a   1.000
_cell.length_b   1.000
_cell.length_c   1.000
_cell.angle_alpha   90.00
_cell.angle_beta   90.00
_cell.angle_gamma   90.00
#
_symmetry.space_group_name_H-M   'P 1'
#
loop_
_entity.id
_entity.type
_entity.pdbx_description
1 polymer ?
#
loop_
_entity_poly.entity_id
_entity_poly.type
_entity_poly.pdbx_seq_one_letter_code
_entity_poly.pdbx_strand_id
1 'polypeptide(L)'
;MPTWIDFKELRARLDFEQLLRHYGVEVKRKGEQHHGFCPLPGHKGKRNSPSFSANIERRIFHCFGCGAKGNILEFAALMENADPSDGEALRRVAVKLHQQFLPEHENSRAGKKKATEKAQTPKSEDLPVIVNPPLDFELRGLDREHPYLKQRGFAKETIGHFNLGYCSRGSLKERVAIPLHDHQGRLVGYAGRVVNDAAIGEDNPRYRFPSKRMRDGNLIEFRKTLFLYNGFQIKAPVEDLIVVEGFASVWWLYQNRLAYVVAVMGAECSEAQAELIVSLVKPTGRVWVMPDGNAAGQRCAQALLSQVSPHRFIRWVKLEPEIQPTDLSAGQLKNCFKM
;
A
#
# COMPACT_ATOMS: atom_id res chain seq x y z
N MET A 1 1.69 -30.04 -12.68
CA MET A 1 0.68 -28.96 -12.45
C MET A 1 1.22 -28.08 -11.35
N PRO A 2 1.24 -26.74 -11.48
CA PRO A 2 1.72 -25.89 -10.40
C PRO A 2 0.80 -26.08 -9.20
N THR A 3 1.36 -26.53 -8.10
CA THR A 3 0.65 -26.83 -6.85
C THR A 3 0.28 -25.57 -6.06
N TRP A 4 0.76 -24.41 -6.50
CA TRP A 4 0.51 -23.12 -5.83
C TRP A 4 0.31 -22.01 -6.86
N ILE A 5 -0.72 -21.16 -6.67
CA ILE A 5 -1.00 -20.00 -7.51
C ILE A 5 -1.02 -18.77 -6.63
N ASP A 6 -0.20 -17.78 -6.96
CA ASP A 6 -0.27 -16.45 -6.37
C ASP A 6 -1.41 -15.65 -7.03
N PHE A 7 -2.51 -15.48 -6.28
CA PHE A 7 -3.67 -14.71 -6.73
C PHE A 7 -3.33 -13.24 -7.02
N LYS A 8 -2.35 -12.67 -6.35
CA LYS A 8 -1.93 -11.28 -6.54
C LYS A 8 -1.18 -11.13 -7.86
N GLU A 9 -0.26 -12.05 -8.13
CA GLU A 9 0.47 -12.10 -9.39
C GLU A 9 -0.48 -12.40 -10.56
N LEU A 10 -1.35 -13.39 -10.42
CA LEU A 10 -2.33 -13.75 -11.45
C LEU A 10 -3.23 -12.54 -11.80
N ARG A 11 -3.77 -11.83 -10.81
CA ARG A 11 -4.57 -10.61 -11.03
C ARG A 11 -3.77 -9.51 -11.75
N ALA A 12 -2.48 -9.39 -11.45
CA ALA A 12 -1.63 -8.40 -12.09
C ALA A 12 -1.33 -8.72 -13.56
N ARG A 13 -1.32 -10.01 -13.92
CA ARG A 13 -0.99 -10.48 -15.29
C ARG A 13 -2.20 -10.63 -16.20
N LEU A 14 -3.39 -10.85 -15.65
CA LEU A 14 -4.62 -10.98 -16.44
C LEU A 14 -5.05 -9.65 -17.05
N ASP A 15 -5.38 -9.66 -18.33
CA ASP A 15 -5.99 -8.53 -19.05
C ASP A 15 -7.51 -8.57 -18.88
N PHE A 16 -8.08 -7.54 -18.24
CA PHE A 16 -9.52 -7.51 -17.97
C PHE A 16 -10.34 -7.28 -19.23
N GLU A 17 -9.84 -6.55 -20.19
CA GLU A 17 -10.54 -6.36 -21.48
C GLU A 17 -10.60 -7.67 -22.26
N GLN A 18 -9.51 -8.42 -22.30
CA GLN A 18 -9.46 -9.75 -22.89
C GLN A 18 -10.42 -10.72 -22.18
N LEU A 19 -10.50 -10.66 -20.86
CA LEU A 19 -11.41 -11.49 -20.08
C LEU A 19 -12.89 -11.12 -20.36
N LEU A 20 -13.23 -9.83 -20.44
CA LEU A 20 -14.57 -9.38 -20.82
C LEU A 20 -14.97 -9.91 -22.20
N ARG A 21 -14.07 -9.83 -23.18
CA ARG A 21 -14.29 -10.38 -24.52
C ARG A 21 -14.48 -11.90 -24.49
N HIS A 22 -13.69 -12.61 -23.68
CA HIS A 22 -13.82 -14.08 -23.53
C HIS A 22 -15.20 -14.48 -23.04
N TYR A 23 -15.77 -13.72 -22.10
CA TYR A 23 -17.13 -13.95 -21.61
C TYR A 23 -18.22 -13.28 -22.46
N GLY A 24 -17.89 -12.73 -23.64
CA GLY A 24 -18.86 -12.11 -24.55
C GLY A 24 -19.51 -10.84 -23.97
N VAL A 25 -18.81 -10.13 -23.10
CA VAL A 25 -19.35 -8.93 -22.42
C VAL A 25 -19.13 -7.69 -23.31
N GLU A 26 -20.23 -7.12 -23.80
CA GLU A 26 -20.20 -5.88 -24.55
C GLU A 26 -20.22 -4.67 -23.62
N VAL A 27 -19.16 -3.86 -23.66
CA VAL A 27 -19.03 -2.63 -22.89
C VAL A 27 -18.62 -1.46 -23.78
N LYS A 28 -19.14 -0.27 -23.47
CA LYS A 28 -18.79 0.98 -24.14
C LYS A 28 -17.95 1.83 -23.20
N ARG A 29 -16.81 2.33 -23.68
CA ARG A 29 -15.93 3.21 -22.92
C ARG A 29 -16.60 4.58 -22.67
N LYS A 30 -16.57 5.03 -21.40
CA LYS A 30 -17.00 6.37 -21.00
C LYS A 30 -16.02 6.91 -19.96
N GLY A 31 -15.05 7.71 -20.41
CA GLY A 31 -13.91 8.14 -19.59
C GLY A 31 -13.00 6.98 -19.21
N GLU A 32 -12.71 6.80 -17.94
CA GLU A 32 -11.90 5.70 -17.39
C GLU A 32 -12.72 4.41 -17.16
N GLN A 33 -14.02 4.46 -17.36
CA GLN A 33 -14.94 3.34 -17.09
C GLN A 33 -15.49 2.75 -18.40
N HIS A 34 -15.81 1.47 -18.34
CA HIS A 34 -16.51 0.76 -19.41
C HIS A 34 -17.89 0.34 -18.89
N HIS A 35 -18.94 0.76 -19.57
CA HIS A 35 -20.33 0.53 -19.15
C HIS A 35 -21.05 -0.41 -20.11
N GLY A 36 -21.88 -1.29 -19.58
CA GLY A 36 -22.68 -2.22 -20.34
C GLY A 36 -23.83 -2.81 -19.53
N PHE A 37 -24.53 -3.76 -20.15
CA PHE A 37 -25.50 -4.58 -19.42
C PHE A 37 -24.78 -5.58 -18.53
N CYS A 38 -25.38 -5.89 -17.37
CA CYS A 38 -24.75 -6.84 -16.45
C CYS A 38 -24.67 -8.24 -17.06
N PRO A 39 -23.46 -8.82 -17.20
CA PRO A 39 -23.30 -10.16 -17.79
C PRO A 39 -23.50 -11.28 -16.75
N LEU A 40 -23.46 -10.96 -15.45
CA LEU A 40 -23.42 -11.96 -14.38
C LEU A 40 -24.65 -12.86 -14.40
N PRO A 41 -24.50 -14.19 -14.37
CA PRO A 41 -25.63 -15.14 -14.34
C PRO A 41 -26.56 -14.91 -13.16
N GLY A 42 -26.02 -14.58 -11.97
CA GLY A 42 -26.76 -14.28 -10.75
C GLY A 42 -27.43 -12.90 -10.70
N HIS A 43 -27.46 -12.12 -11.79
CA HIS A 43 -28.09 -10.80 -11.78
C HIS A 43 -29.59 -10.87 -11.54
N LYS A 44 -30.01 -10.37 -10.38
CA LYS A 44 -31.44 -10.24 -10.01
C LYS A 44 -31.94 -8.88 -10.46
N GLY A 45 -32.73 -8.82 -11.52
CA GLY A 45 -33.35 -7.58 -12.01
C GLY A 45 -33.56 -7.59 -13.52
N LYS A 46 -34.24 -6.54 -14.00
CA LYS A 46 -34.46 -6.34 -15.44
C LYS A 46 -33.17 -5.86 -16.10
N ARG A 47 -32.71 -6.52 -17.15
CA ARG A 47 -31.53 -6.13 -17.94
C ARG A 47 -31.86 -5.09 -19.01
N ASN A 48 -32.62 -4.06 -18.66
CA ASN A 48 -33.08 -3.02 -19.57
C ASN A 48 -32.30 -1.70 -19.48
N SER A 49 -31.28 -1.63 -18.61
CA SER A 49 -30.38 -0.48 -18.49
C SER A 49 -28.92 -0.92 -18.29
N PRO A 50 -27.92 -0.18 -18.79
CA PRO A 50 -26.53 -0.49 -18.60
C PRO A 50 -26.11 -0.21 -17.15
N SER A 51 -26.23 -1.21 -16.30
CA SER A 51 -25.90 -1.12 -14.86
C SER A 51 -24.52 -1.67 -14.50
N PHE A 52 -23.83 -2.30 -15.44
CA PHE A 52 -22.49 -2.83 -15.23
C PHE A 52 -21.43 -1.78 -15.57
N SER A 53 -20.43 -1.64 -14.72
CA SER A 53 -19.28 -0.79 -14.90
C SER A 53 -18.01 -1.59 -14.63
N ALA A 54 -17.03 -1.50 -15.53
CA ALA A 54 -15.70 -2.08 -15.36
C ALA A 54 -14.63 -1.02 -15.52
N ASN A 55 -13.66 -1.01 -14.60
CA ASN A 55 -12.43 -0.25 -14.75
C ASN A 55 -11.33 -1.21 -15.19
N ILE A 56 -10.91 -1.10 -16.45
CA ILE A 56 -9.95 -2.01 -17.06
C ILE A 56 -8.57 -1.89 -16.41
N GLU A 57 -8.12 -0.67 -16.14
CA GLU A 57 -6.80 -0.40 -15.55
C GLU A 57 -6.70 -0.92 -14.11
N ARG A 58 -7.76 -0.72 -13.32
CA ARG A 58 -7.82 -1.18 -11.94
C ARG A 58 -8.21 -2.64 -11.81
N ARG A 59 -8.67 -3.27 -12.87
CA ARG A 59 -9.15 -4.66 -12.94
C ARG A 59 -10.26 -4.94 -11.93
N ILE A 60 -11.21 -4.00 -11.79
CA ILE A 60 -12.36 -4.07 -10.90
C ILE A 60 -13.65 -3.83 -11.66
N PHE A 61 -14.74 -4.39 -11.15
CA PHE A 61 -16.09 -4.17 -11.68
C PHE A 61 -17.07 -3.82 -10.58
N HIS A 62 -18.19 -3.21 -10.98
CA HIS A 62 -19.35 -2.97 -10.14
C HIS A 62 -20.61 -3.00 -10.98
N CYS A 63 -21.60 -3.76 -10.57
CA CYS A 63 -22.95 -3.71 -11.12
C CYS A 63 -23.88 -2.96 -10.17
N PHE A 64 -24.32 -1.77 -10.57
CA PHE A 64 -25.24 -0.94 -9.79
C PHE A 64 -26.67 -1.52 -9.73
N GLY A 65 -27.01 -2.52 -10.57
CA GLY A 65 -28.31 -3.15 -10.57
C GLY A 65 -28.45 -4.31 -9.59
N CYS A 66 -27.43 -5.18 -9.46
CA CYS A 66 -27.45 -6.31 -8.53
C CYS A 66 -26.49 -6.13 -7.34
N GLY A 67 -25.71 -5.06 -7.28
CA GLY A 67 -24.76 -4.79 -6.21
C GLY A 67 -23.47 -5.61 -6.27
N ALA A 68 -23.33 -6.54 -7.22
CA ALA A 68 -22.12 -7.33 -7.36
C ALA A 68 -20.91 -6.45 -7.72
N LYS A 69 -19.81 -6.61 -7.02
CA LYS A 69 -18.57 -5.87 -7.21
C LYS A 69 -17.37 -6.74 -6.85
N GLY A 70 -16.20 -6.38 -7.37
CA GLY A 70 -14.98 -7.13 -7.04
C GLY A 70 -13.87 -6.89 -8.05
N ASN A 71 -12.83 -7.69 -7.92
CA ASN A 71 -11.69 -7.72 -8.83
C ASN A 71 -11.90 -8.70 -10.00
N ILE A 72 -10.94 -8.78 -10.91
CA ILE A 72 -10.99 -9.61 -12.12
C ILE A 72 -11.18 -11.11 -11.84
N LEU A 73 -10.64 -11.67 -10.72
CA LEU A 73 -10.83 -13.08 -10.38
C LEU A 73 -12.23 -13.34 -9.82
N GLU A 74 -12.73 -12.41 -8.99
CA GLU A 74 -14.10 -12.46 -8.47
C GLU A 74 -15.13 -12.31 -9.58
N PHE A 75 -14.83 -11.45 -10.58
CA PHE A 75 -15.64 -11.36 -11.79
C PHE A 75 -15.74 -12.71 -12.52
N ALA A 76 -14.58 -13.32 -12.79
CA ALA A 76 -14.53 -14.62 -13.46
C ALA A 76 -15.26 -15.72 -12.66
N ALA A 77 -15.10 -15.75 -11.33
CA ALA A 77 -15.80 -16.68 -10.47
C ALA A 77 -17.32 -16.52 -10.59
N LEU A 78 -17.81 -15.29 -10.53
CA LEU A 78 -19.24 -15.00 -10.69
C LEU A 78 -19.76 -15.35 -12.08
N MET A 79 -18.97 -15.15 -13.15
CA MET A 79 -19.33 -15.57 -14.50
C MET A 79 -19.45 -17.10 -14.64
N GLU A 80 -18.67 -17.85 -13.86
CA GLU A 80 -18.70 -19.32 -13.81
C GLU A 80 -19.65 -19.88 -12.73
N ASN A 81 -20.52 -19.05 -12.14
CA ASN A 81 -21.43 -19.41 -11.04
C ASN A 81 -20.70 -19.98 -9.80
N ALA A 82 -19.45 -19.61 -9.61
CA ALA A 82 -18.68 -19.94 -8.41
C ALA A 82 -18.79 -18.81 -7.37
N ASP A 83 -18.84 -19.19 -6.09
CA ASP A 83 -18.83 -18.23 -4.99
C ASP A 83 -17.41 -17.64 -4.80
N PRO A 84 -17.20 -16.34 -4.99
CA PRO A 84 -15.89 -15.73 -4.80
C PRO A 84 -15.38 -15.77 -3.35
N SER A 85 -16.26 -15.98 -2.37
CA SER A 85 -15.90 -16.12 -0.95
C SER A 85 -15.42 -17.54 -0.59
N ASP A 86 -15.71 -18.53 -1.44
CA ASP A 86 -15.16 -19.88 -1.32
C ASP A 86 -13.75 -19.93 -1.93
N GLY A 87 -12.75 -20.02 -1.07
CA GLY A 87 -11.33 -20.05 -1.47
C GLY A 87 -10.99 -21.22 -2.41
N GLU A 88 -11.66 -22.37 -2.29
CA GLU A 88 -11.42 -23.51 -3.17
C GLU A 88 -12.04 -23.31 -4.55
N ALA A 89 -13.26 -22.79 -4.61
CA ALA A 89 -13.92 -22.42 -5.86
C ALA A 89 -13.11 -21.34 -6.60
N LEU A 90 -12.69 -20.30 -5.90
CA LEU A 90 -11.87 -19.23 -6.46
C LEU A 90 -10.52 -19.76 -6.98
N ARG A 91 -9.91 -20.73 -6.29
CA ARG A 91 -8.66 -21.37 -6.72
C ARG A 91 -8.85 -22.16 -8.01
N ARG A 92 -9.95 -22.93 -8.15
CA ARG A 92 -10.26 -23.66 -9.40
C ARG A 92 -10.39 -22.70 -10.58
N VAL A 93 -11.08 -21.58 -10.42
CA VAL A 93 -11.21 -20.55 -11.44
C VAL A 93 -9.83 -19.94 -11.77
N ALA A 94 -9.04 -19.62 -10.77
CA ALA A 94 -7.71 -19.06 -10.95
C ALA A 94 -6.77 -20.00 -11.74
N VAL A 95 -6.78 -21.31 -11.46
CA VAL A 95 -6.01 -22.32 -12.23
C VAL A 95 -6.43 -22.32 -13.69
N LYS A 96 -7.73 -22.31 -13.95
CA LYS A 96 -8.30 -22.30 -15.32
C LYS A 96 -7.87 -21.04 -16.09
N LEU A 97 -7.98 -19.87 -15.44
CA LEU A 97 -7.56 -18.60 -16.06
C LEU A 97 -6.06 -18.56 -16.32
N HIS A 98 -5.24 -19.08 -15.39
CA HIS A 98 -3.79 -19.16 -15.60
C HIS A 98 -3.46 -20.01 -16.83
N GLN A 99 -4.05 -21.20 -16.94
CA GLN A 99 -3.83 -22.10 -18.07
C GLN A 99 -4.31 -21.49 -19.41
N GLN A 100 -5.40 -20.76 -19.38
CA GLN A 100 -6.05 -20.26 -20.59
C GLN A 100 -5.43 -18.95 -21.10
N PHE A 101 -5.04 -18.04 -20.20
CA PHE A 101 -4.59 -16.69 -20.55
C PHE A 101 -3.08 -16.48 -20.37
N LEU A 102 -2.40 -17.38 -19.64
CA LEU A 102 -0.98 -17.26 -19.32
C LEU A 102 -0.25 -18.60 -19.53
N PRO A 103 -0.30 -19.21 -20.75
CA PRO A 103 0.41 -20.45 -21.03
C PRO A 103 1.91 -20.23 -20.88
N GLU A 104 2.61 -21.18 -20.24
CA GLU A 104 4.07 -21.16 -20.15
C GLU A 104 4.65 -21.33 -21.56
N HIS A 105 5.43 -20.36 -22.01
CA HIS A 105 6.19 -20.46 -23.25
C HIS A 105 7.38 -21.41 -23.05
N GLU A 106 7.23 -22.66 -23.50
CA GLU A 106 8.39 -23.47 -23.89
C GLU A 106 9.02 -22.88 -25.16
N ASN A 107 10.34 -22.76 -25.12
CA ASN A 107 11.17 -22.34 -26.23
C ASN A 107 10.89 -23.13 -27.52
N SER A 108 10.62 -22.46 -28.63
CA SER A 108 11.16 -22.89 -29.92
C SER A 108 11.04 -21.82 -31.01
N ARG A 109 12.06 -21.83 -31.84
CA ARG A 109 12.47 -20.91 -32.88
C ARG A 109 11.55 -20.86 -34.09
N ALA A 110 11.61 -19.70 -34.74
CA ALA A 110 11.53 -19.44 -36.20
C ALA A 110 10.17 -19.36 -36.89
N GLY A 111 9.97 -18.20 -37.56
CA GLY A 111 8.98 -18.04 -38.60
C GLY A 111 8.61 -16.56 -38.86
N LYS A 112 9.44 -15.86 -39.71
CA LYS A 112 9.11 -14.54 -40.27
C LYS A 112 7.85 -14.61 -41.13
N LYS A 113 6.86 -13.73 -40.91
CA LYS A 113 6.04 -13.15 -41.97
C LYS A 113 5.59 -11.72 -41.59
N LYS A 114 5.76 -10.82 -42.57
CA LYS A 114 5.40 -9.41 -42.58
C LYS A 114 3.90 -9.20 -42.32
N ALA A 115 3.56 -8.26 -41.48
CA ALA A 115 2.26 -7.59 -41.49
C ALA A 115 2.41 -6.14 -41.01
N THR A 116 1.97 -5.27 -41.85
CA THR A 116 1.60 -3.85 -41.82
C THR A 116 1.56 -3.15 -40.44
N GLU A 117 2.32 -2.05 -40.40
CA GLU A 117 2.33 -1.04 -39.34
C GLU A 117 0.93 -0.47 -39.09
N LYS A 118 0.43 -0.68 -37.87
CA LYS A 118 -0.50 0.21 -37.18
C LYS A 118 0.13 0.65 -35.89
N ALA A 119 0.14 1.95 -35.65
CA ALA A 119 0.74 2.62 -34.50
C ALA A 119 0.47 1.88 -33.19
N GLN A 120 1.51 1.32 -32.60
CA GLN A 120 1.47 0.64 -31.30
C GLN A 120 1.56 1.70 -30.22
N THR A 121 0.50 1.83 -29.42
CA THR A 121 0.63 2.40 -28.07
C THR A 121 1.61 1.52 -27.29
N PRO A 122 2.64 2.06 -26.66
CA PRO A 122 3.65 1.26 -25.97
C PRO A 122 3.01 0.44 -24.85
N LYS A 123 3.34 -0.85 -24.77
CA LYS A 123 2.94 -1.74 -23.68
C LYS A 123 3.58 -1.23 -22.39
N SER A 124 2.85 -1.31 -21.28
CA SER A 124 3.26 -0.81 -19.97
C SER A 124 4.56 -1.43 -19.40
N GLU A 125 5.10 -2.46 -20.04
CA GLU A 125 6.37 -3.12 -19.67
C GLU A 125 7.62 -2.40 -20.19
N ASP A 126 7.49 -1.48 -21.16
CA ASP A 126 8.59 -0.72 -21.76
C ASP A 126 8.65 0.75 -21.26
N LEU A 127 7.76 1.15 -20.36
CA LEU A 127 7.76 2.52 -19.85
C LEU A 127 8.83 2.68 -18.75
N PRO A 128 9.65 3.72 -18.81
CA PRO A 128 10.58 4.02 -17.74
C PRO A 128 9.82 4.19 -16.41
N VAL A 129 10.17 3.38 -15.40
CA VAL A 129 9.59 3.46 -14.06
C VAL A 129 10.47 4.37 -13.22
N ILE A 130 9.90 5.49 -12.76
CA ILE A 130 10.56 6.39 -11.83
C ILE A 130 10.00 6.15 -10.44
N VAL A 131 10.85 5.69 -9.53
CA VAL A 131 10.46 5.36 -8.16
C VAL A 131 10.75 6.52 -7.23
N ASN A 132 9.76 6.89 -6.42
CA ASN A 132 9.87 7.95 -5.41
C ASN A 132 10.48 9.27 -5.94
N PRO A 133 10.07 9.81 -7.10
CA PRO A 133 10.61 11.08 -7.53
C PRO A 133 10.25 12.18 -6.52
N PRO A 134 11.13 13.13 -6.28
CA PRO A 134 10.82 14.30 -5.46
C PRO A 134 9.61 15.05 -6.02
N LEU A 135 8.75 15.53 -5.09
CA LEU A 135 7.68 16.44 -5.45
C LEU A 135 8.23 17.84 -5.67
N ASP A 136 7.69 18.53 -6.66
CA ASP A 136 7.98 19.94 -6.98
C ASP A 136 7.03 20.91 -6.28
N PHE A 137 6.20 20.40 -5.37
CA PHE A 137 5.23 21.19 -4.60
C PHE A 137 5.09 20.67 -3.17
N GLU A 138 4.59 21.53 -2.30
CA GLU A 138 4.11 21.16 -0.96
C GLU A 138 2.63 21.45 -0.83
N LEU A 139 1.93 20.61 -0.05
CA LEU A 139 0.53 20.83 0.27
C LEU A 139 0.37 22.09 1.13
N ARG A 140 -0.49 23.00 0.69
CA ARG A 140 -0.80 24.26 1.40
C ARG A 140 -2.23 24.22 1.95
N GLY A 141 -2.47 25.04 2.99
CA GLY A 141 -3.80 25.19 3.59
C GLY A 141 -4.24 23.95 4.38
N LEU A 142 -3.28 23.16 4.90
CA LEU A 142 -3.58 22.11 5.85
C LEU A 142 -4.01 22.70 7.18
N ASP A 143 -5.14 22.21 7.73
CA ASP A 143 -5.61 22.62 9.06
C ASP A 143 -4.85 21.87 10.15
N ARG A 144 -3.93 22.56 10.82
CA ARG A 144 -3.12 22.02 11.93
C ARG A 144 -3.87 22.03 13.26
N GLU A 145 -4.95 22.79 13.37
CA GLU A 145 -5.78 22.90 14.59
C GLU A 145 -6.97 21.92 14.57
N HIS A 146 -7.09 21.10 13.52
CA HIS A 146 -8.18 20.13 13.40
C HIS A 146 -8.27 19.23 14.64
N PRO A 147 -9.47 19.04 15.24
CA PRO A 147 -9.64 18.38 16.55
C PRO A 147 -9.04 16.98 16.63
N TYR A 148 -9.00 16.25 15.53
CA TYR A 148 -8.51 14.86 15.48
C TYR A 148 -7.13 14.66 16.11
N LEU A 149 -6.14 15.50 15.73
CA LEU A 149 -4.77 15.36 16.26
C LEU A 149 -4.70 15.68 17.74
N LYS A 150 -5.43 16.70 18.19
CA LYS A 150 -5.53 17.07 19.59
C LYS A 150 -6.21 15.98 20.44
N GLN A 151 -7.31 15.41 19.95
CA GLN A 151 -8.03 14.30 20.60
C GLN A 151 -7.17 13.04 20.71
N ARG A 152 -6.22 12.85 19.78
CA ARG A 152 -5.22 11.79 19.82
C ARG A 152 -4.03 12.12 20.74
N GLY A 153 -4.04 13.23 21.46
CA GLY A 153 -3.03 13.61 22.43
C GLY A 153 -1.75 14.24 21.84
N PHE A 154 -1.75 14.63 20.56
CA PHE A 154 -0.58 15.26 19.95
C PHE A 154 -0.52 16.76 20.24
N ALA A 155 0.63 17.22 20.75
CA ALA A 155 0.90 18.62 21.03
C ALA A 155 1.12 19.43 19.74
N LYS A 156 0.90 20.75 19.81
CA LYS A 156 1.09 21.67 18.65
C LYS A 156 2.52 21.64 18.12
N GLU A 157 3.49 21.53 18.99
CA GLU A 157 4.92 21.43 18.66
C GLU A 157 5.20 20.17 17.84
N THR A 158 4.61 19.04 18.22
CA THR A 158 4.73 17.77 17.48
C THR A 158 4.05 17.86 16.12
N ILE A 159 2.83 18.41 16.05
CA ILE A 159 2.10 18.62 14.81
C ILE A 159 2.91 19.53 13.87
N GLY A 160 3.50 20.59 14.39
CA GLY A 160 4.36 21.51 13.65
C GLY A 160 5.64 20.86 13.15
N HIS A 161 6.34 20.11 14.02
CA HIS A 161 7.60 19.43 13.69
C HIS A 161 7.44 18.45 12.52
N PHE A 162 6.38 17.64 12.54
CA PHE A 162 6.09 16.67 11.47
C PHE A 162 5.29 17.26 10.32
N ASN A 163 5.00 18.55 10.34
CA ASN A 163 4.22 19.27 9.31
C ASN A 163 2.89 18.59 8.99
N LEU A 164 2.19 18.12 10.04
CA LEU A 164 0.90 17.46 9.93
C LEU A 164 -0.23 18.47 9.79
N GLY A 165 -1.32 18.07 9.14
CA GLY A 165 -2.55 18.85 9.11
C GLY A 165 -3.66 18.17 8.36
N TYR A 166 -4.90 18.52 8.70
CA TYR A 166 -6.07 17.98 8.03
C TYR A 166 -6.22 18.58 6.63
N CYS A 167 -6.54 17.73 5.67
CA CYS A 167 -6.75 18.09 4.29
C CYS A 167 -8.25 18.04 3.96
N SER A 168 -8.85 19.20 3.64
CA SER A 168 -10.29 19.32 3.34
C SER A 168 -10.64 19.04 1.88
N ARG A 169 -9.66 18.87 0.98
CA ARG A 169 -9.88 18.75 -0.47
C ARG A 169 -8.85 17.86 -1.16
N GLY A 170 -9.11 17.49 -2.41
CA GLY A 170 -8.19 16.71 -3.24
C GLY A 170 -8.13 15.23 -2.85
N SER A 171 -7.08 14.54 -3.25
CA SER A 171 -6.90 13.09 -3.06
C SER A 171 -6.80 12.67 -1.59
N LEU A 172 -6.41 13.58 -0.70
CA LEU A 172 -6.32 13.37 0.74
C LEU A 172 -7.47 14.02 1.52
N LYS A 173 -8.58 14.34 0.86
CA LYS A 173 -9.77 14.87 1.53
C LYS A 173 -10.16 13.98 2.73
N GLU A 174 -10.54 14.60 3.85
CA GLU A 174 -10.95 13.95 5.11
C GLU A 174 -9.82 13.13 5.78
N ARG A 175 -8.57 13.52 5.53
CA ARG A 175 -7.40 12.85 6.09
C ARG A 175 -6.40 13.84 6.69
N VAL A 176 -5.65 13.42 7.67
CA VAL A 176 -4.42 14.10 8.07
C VAL A 176 -3.35 13.80 7.03
N ALA A 177 -2.82 14.81 6.39
CA ALA A 177 -1.70 14.70 5.48
C ALA A 177 -0.40 14.54 6.26
N ILE A 178 0.42 13.59 5.84
CA ILE A 178 1.69 13.20 6.46
C ILE A 178 2.76 13.27 5.38
N PRO A 179 3.69 14.23 5.43
CA PRO A 179 4.75 14.33 4.45
C PRO A 179 5.71 13.14 4.57
N LEU A 180 6.11 12.60 3.42
CA LEU A 180 7.00 11.45 3.30
C LEU A 180 8.28 11.91 2.62
N HIS A 181 9.39 11.80 3.33
CA HIS A 181 10.71 12.16 2.85
C HIS A 181 11.56 10.91 2.66
N ASP A 182 12.35 10.87 1.60
CA ASP A 182 13.36 9.84 1.43
C ASP A 182 14.55 10.04 2.39
N HIS A 183 15.53 9.14 2.33
CA HIS A 183 16.72 9.20 3.20
C HIS A 183 17.58 10.46 2.98
N GLN A 184 17.43 11.16 1.85
CA GLN A 184 18.09 12.42 1.55
C GLN A 184 17.30 13.65 2.03
N GLY A 185 16.11 13.44 2.59
CA GLY A 185 15.22 14.52 3.04
C GLY A 185 14.40 15.17 1.94
N ARG A 186 14.34 14.58 0.74
CA ARG A 186 13.51 15.09 -0.35
C ARG A 186 12.07 14.62 -0.15
N LEU A 187 11.12 15.53 -0.28
CA LEU A 187 9.70 15.20 -0.20
C LEU A 187 9.30 14.36 -1.41
N VAL A 188 8.89 13.10 -1.20
CA VAL A 188 8.54 12.15 -2.27
C VAL A 188 7.05 11.80 -2.32
N GLY A 189 6.28 12.27 -1.34
CA GLY A 189 4.85 12.01 -1.29
C GLY A 189 4.20 12.51 -0.03
N TYR A 190 2.90 12.25 0.06
CA TYR A 190 2.11 12.42 1.28
C TYR A 190 1.30 11.16 1.53
N ALA A 191 1.36 10.61 2.73
CA ALA A 191 0.37 9.67 3.21
C ALA A 191 -0.83 10.42 3.79
N GLY A 192 -1.99 9.77 3.82
CA GLY A 192 -3.20 10.34 4.40
C GLY A 192 -3.84 9.42 5.42
N ARG A 193 -3.90 9.83 6.71
CA ARG A 193 -4.62 9.12 7.78
C ARG A 193 -6.08 9.58 7.81
N VAL A 194 -7.04 8.68 7.60
CA VAL A 194 -8.46 9.01 7.72
C VAL A 194 -8.80 9.47 9.15
N VAL A 195 -9.58 10.54 9.29
CA VAL A 195 -9.92 11.10 10.62
C VAL A 195 -11.15 10.44 11.26
N ASN A 196 -12.00 9.81 10.47
CA ASN A 196 -13.17 9.06 10.94
C ASN A 196 -12.88 7.56 10.84
N ASP A 197 -12.61 6.90 11.97
CA ASP A 197 -12.29 5.47 12.00
C ASP A 197 -13.48 4.58 11.60
N ALA A 198 -14.73 5.05 11.78
CA ALA A 198 -15.91 4.34 11.31
C ALA A 198 -16.03 4.29 9.78
N ALA A 199 -15.31 5.17 9.07
CA ALA A 199 -15.28 5.18 7.60
C ALA A 199 -14.18 4.27 7.01
N ILE A 200 -13.44 3.52 7.84
CA ILE A 200 -12.39 2.60 7.36
C ILE A 200 -13.05 1.40 6.68
N GLY A 201 -12.59 1.08 5.47
CA GLY A 201 -13.05 -0.06 4.68
C GLY A 201 -12.08 -0.33 3.52
N GLU A 202 -12.42 -1.29 2.66
CA GLU A 202 -11.58 -1.67 1.52
C GLU A 202 -11.28 -0.47 0.59
N ASP A 203 -12.28 0.33 0.27
CA ASP A 203 -12.13 1.51 -0.60
C ASP A 203 -11.61 2.73 0.14
N ASN A 204 -11.62 2.71 1.48
CA ASN A 204 -11.18 3.80 2.34
C ASN A 204 -10.22 3.30 3.43
N PRO A 205 -8.99 2.91 3.08
CA PRO A 205 -8.05 2.35 4.04
C PRO A 205 -7.65 3.37 5.10
N ARG A 206 -7.29 2.88 6.30
CA ARG A 206 -6.81 3.70 7.42
C ARG A 206 -5.71 4.67 6.99
N TYR A 207 -4.73 4.19 6.22
CA TYR A 207 -3.68 5.00 5.61
C TYR A 207 -3.74 4.87 4.09
N ARG A 208 -3.76 6.00 3.39
CA ARG A 208 -3.66 6.08 1.94
C ARG A 208 -2.27 6.59 1.58
N PHE A 209 -1.54 5.82 0.78
CA PHE A 209 -0.25 6.20 0.22
C PHE A 209 -0.40 6.71 -1.22
N PRO A 210 0.63 7.38 -1.79
CA PRO A 210 0.60 7.76 -3.19
C PRO A 210 0.36 6.55 -4.10
N SER A 211 -0.58 6.68 -5.03
CA SER A 211 -0.85 5.65 -6.04
C SER A 211 0.11 5.78 -7.23
N LYS A 212 0.29 4.69 -7.96
CA LYS A 212 0.94 4.73 -9.27
C LYS A 212 0.20 5.71 -10.20
N ARG A 213 0.94 6.47 -10.99
CA ARG A 213 0.39 7.44 -11.95
C ARG A 213 1.33 7.64 -13.13
N MET A 214 0.75 7.98 -14.26
CA MET A 214 1.52 8.42 -15.43
C MET A 214 1.85 9.91 -15.31
N ARG A 215 3.11 10.27 -15.61
CA ARG A 215 3.56 11.66 -15.73
C ARG A 215 4.64 11.75 -16.82
N ASP A 216 4.45 12.59 -17.79
CA ASP A 216 5.43 12.87 -18.87
C ASP A 216 5.95 11.58 -19.56
N GLY A 217 5.04 10.62 -19.84
CA GLY A 217 5.38 9.34 -20.46
C GLY A 217 6.05 8.31 -19.55
N ASN A 218 6.28 8.63 -18.28
CA ASN A 218 6.90 7.73 -17.30
C ASN A 218 5.85 7.20 -16.31
N LEU A 219 6.02 5.96 -15.87
CA LEU A 219 5.27 5.40 -14.75
C LEU A 219 5.90 5.84 -13.43
N ILE A 220 5.21 6.69 -12.68
CA ILE A 220 5.63 7.11 -11.34
C ILE A 220 5.11 6.09 -10.33
N GLU A 221 6.02 5.48 -9.58
CA GLU A 221 5.70 4.51 -8.54
C GLU A 221 6.19 5.00 -7.18
N PHE A 222 5.33 4.87 -6.17
CA PHE A 222 5.71 5.12 -4.78
C PHE A 222 6.03 3.79 -4.07
N ARG A 223 7.24 3.69 -3.50
CA ARG A 223 7.71 2.53 -2.74
C ARG A 223 8.16 2.96 -1.36
N LYS A 224 7.28 2.77 -0.36
CA LYS A 224 7.57 3.06 1.06
C LYS A 224 8.71 2.20 1.62
N THR A 225 8.96 1.05 1.02
CA THR A 225 9.99 0.08 1.41
C THR A 225 11.42 0.55 1.14
N LEU A 226 11.61 1.69 0.47
CA LEU A 226 12.94 2.22 0.15
C LEU A 226 13.41 3.31 1.12
N PHE A 227 12.66 3.63 2.17
CA PHE A 227 13.08 4.59 3.18
C PHE A 227 12.36 4.33 4.51
N LEU A 228 12.84 4.98 5.57
CA LEU A 228 12.24 4.98 6.91
C LEU A 228 11.54 6.30 7.14
N TYR A 229 10.30 6.27 7.64
CA TYR A 229 9.66 7.49 8.10
C TYR A 229 10.46 8.11 9.24
N ASN A 230 10.70 9.41 9.18
CA ASN A 230 11.57 10.18 10.08
C ASN A 230 13.07 9.86 10.00
N GLY A 231 13.52 8.91 9.19
CA GLY A 231 14.93 8.53 9.09
C GLY A 231 15.84 9.66 8.64
N PHE A 232 15.36 10.52 7.74
CA PHE A 232 16.11 11.67 7.22
C PHE A 232 16.46 12.74 8.27
N GLN A 233 15.76 12.76 9.41
CA GLN A 233 16.05 13.67 10.52
C GLN A 233 17.30 13.27 11.33
N ILE A 234 17.70 12.01 11.26
CA ILE A 234 18.86 11.48 11.96
C ILE A 234 20.11 11.71 11.10
N LYS A 235 20.88 12.75 11.40
CA LYS A 235 21.98 13.24 10.55
C LYS A 235 23.31 12.50 10.72
N ALA A 236 23.46 11.74 11.79
CA ALA A 236 24.66 10.95 12.09
C ALA A 236 24.27 9.67 12.82
N PRO A 237 25.08 8.61 12.75
CA PRO A 237 24.78 7.39 13.49
C PRO A 237 24.67 7.60 14.99
N VAL A 238 23.62 7.06 15.60
CA VAL A 238 23.27 7.19 17.02
C VAL A 238 23.63 5.94 17.81
N GLU A 239 23.69 6.05 19.15
CA GLU A 239 23.91 4.90 20.05
C GLU A 239 22.63 4.05 20.15
N ASP A 240 21.48 4.71 20.28
CA ASP A 240 20.19 4.08 20.46
C ASP A 240 19.22 4.56 19.40
N LEU A 241 18.69 3.65 18.58
CA LEU A 241 17.64 3.91 17.59
C LEU A 241 16.40 3.12 17.95
N ILE A 242 15.26 3.78 17.99
CA ILE A 242 13.96 3.12 18.19
C ILE A 242 13.30 2.92 16.85
N VAL A 243 12.85 1.70 16.57
CA VAL A 243 12.10 1.35 15.35
C VAL A 243 10.71 0.92 15.73
N VAL A 244 9.71 1.59 15.16
CA VAL A 244 8.28 1.32 15.37
C VAL A 244 7.58 0.96 14.05
N GLU A 245 6.33 0.51 14.14
CA GLU A 245 5.56 0.12 12.95
C GLU A 245 5.04 1.33 12.17
N GLY A 246 4.45 2.33 12.85
CA GLY A 246 3.65 3.37 12.22
C GLY A 246 3.96 4.81 12.63
N PHE A 247 3.33 5.74 11.93
CA PHE A 247 3.52 7.18 12.06
C PHE A 247 3.20 7.72 13.47
N ALA A 248 2.04 7.33 14.01
CA ALA A 248 1.57 7.85 15.30
C ALA A 248 2.55 7.51 16.45
N SER A 249 3.13 6.32 16.40
CA SER A 249 4.13 5.88 17.39
C SER A 249 5.40 6.75 17.28
N VAL A 250 5.84 7.14 16.07
CA VAL A 250 6.96 8.08 15.90
C VAL A 250 6.65 9.43 16.55
N TRP A 251 5.48 10.00 16.27
CA TRP A 251 5.08 11.30 16.83
C TRP A 251 4.98 11.25 18.34
N TRP A 252 4.43 10.17 18.89
CA TRP A 252 4.26 9.98 20.33
C TRP A 252 5.60 9.83 21.05
N LEU A 253 6.50 9.02 20.54
CA LEU A 253 7.83 8.85 21.13
C LEU A 253 8.64 10.15 21.06
N TYR A 254 8.62 10.83 19.92
CA TYR A 254 9.25 12.14 19.76
C TYR A 254 8.71 13.16 20.78
N GLN A 255 7.39 13.26 20.92
CA GLN A 255 6.73 14.13 21.91
C GLN A 255 7.20 13.84 23.34
N ASN A 256 7.50 12.59 23.65
CA ASN A 256 8.00 12.13 24.92
C ASN A 256 9.54 12.14 25.03
N ARG A 257 10.22 12.96 24.21
CA ARG A 257 11.66 13.18 24.21
C ARG A 257 12.52 11.98 23.78
N LEU A 258 11.95 11.04 23.06
CA LEU A 258 12.66 9.95 22.40
C LEU A 258 12.84 10.31 20.92
N ALA A 259 13.85 11.15 20.64
CA ALA A 259 14.00 11.82 19.34
C ALA A 259 14.49 10.88 18.23
N TYR A 260 15.28 9.85 18.56
CA TYR A 260 15.85 8.93 17.57
C TYR A 260 14.90 7.75 17.33
N VAL A 261 13.80 8.04 16.69
CA VAL A 261 12.73 7.08 16.38
C VAL A 261 12.37 7.13 14.90
N VAL A 262 12.22 5.95 14.28
CA VAL A 262 11.85 5.78 12.87
C VAL A 262 10.73 4.75 12.74
N ALA A 263 9.99 4.77 11.61
CA ALA A 263 9.02 3.73 11.32
C ALA A 263 9.26 3.06 9.95
N VAL A 264 8.99 1.75 9.90
CA VAL A 264 8.99 0.95 8.66
C VAL A 264 7.69 1.10 7.85
N MET A 265 6.67 1.72 8.45
CA MET A 265 5.37 2.00 7.82
C MET A 265 4.59 0.74 7.41
N GLY A 266 4.66 -0.31 8.18
CA GLY A 266 3.94 -1.57 7.97
C GLY A 266 4.47 -2.72 8.81
N ALA A 267 3.88 -3.91 8.64
CA ALA A 267 4.19 -5.12 9.41
C ALA A 267 5.43 -5.89 8.89
N GLU A 268 6.14 -5.33 7.92
CA GLU A 268 7.32 -5.96 7.29
C GLU A 268 8.47 -4.95 7.26
N CYS A 269 9.69 -5.45 7.26
CA CYS A 269 10.91 -4.67 7.03
C CYS A 269 11.57 -5.17 5.76
N SER A 270 11.80 -4.30 4.79
CA SER A 270 12.54 -4.63 3.59
C SER A 270 14.05 -4.62 3.85
N GLU A 271 14.81 -5.26 2.98
CA GLU A 271 16.27 -5.23 3.00
C GLU A 271 16.81 -3.79 2.97
N ALA A 272 16.30 -2.95 2.08
CA ALA A 272 16.67 -1.53 2.01
C ALA A 272 16.37 -0.77 3.31
N GLN A 273 15.27 -1.06 3.99
CA GLN A 273 14.97 -0.46 5.29
C GLN A 273 15.91 -0.98 6.39
N ALA A 274 16.26 -2.26 6.36
CA ALA A 274 17.22 -2.84 7.31
C ALA A 274 18.62 -2.23 7.13
N GLU A 275 19.09 -2.04 5.90
CA GLU A 275 20.35 -1.36 5.58
C GLU A 275 20.35 0.09 6.11
N LEU A 276 19.25 0.81 5.93
CA LEU A 276 19.11 2.16 6.47
C LEU A 276 19.15 2.16 8.02
N ILE A 277 18.46 1.22 8.68
CA ILE A 277 18.52 1.07 10.15
C ILE A 277 19.96 0.84 10.60
N VAL A 278 20.66 -0.10 9.96
CA VAL A 278 22.06 -0.41 10.26
C VAL A 278 22.97 0.80 10.07
N SER A 279 22.74 1.61 9.04
CA SER A 279 23.52 2.83 8.77
C SER A 279 23.27 3.96 9.77
N LEU A 280 22.08 4.02 10.35
CA LEU A 280 21.70 5.04 11.33
C LEU A 280 22.18 4.73 12.76
N VAL A 281 22.75 3.54 13.01
CA VAL A 281 23.20 3.11 14.34
C VAL A 281 24.71 2.87 14.30
N LYS A 282 25.43 3.38 15.32
CA LYS A 282 26.87 3.12 15.47
C LYS A 282 27.15 1.61 15.56
N PRO A 283 28.37 1.15 15.22
CA PRO A 283 28.70 -0.26 15.31
C PRO A 283 28.47 -0.89 16.70
N THR A 284 28.69 -0.12 17.75
CA THR A 284 28.47 -0.51 19.17
C THR A 284 27.08 -0.15 19.68
N GLY A 285 26.28 0.51 18.87
CA GLY A 285 24.95 1.01 19.22
C GLY A 285 23.87 -0.08 19.20
N ARG A 286 22.66 0.31 19.56
CA ARG A 286 21.53 -0.60 19.79
C ARG A 286 20.29 -0.18 19.00
N VAL A 287 19.58 -1.17 18.51
CA VAL A 287 18.26 -0.99 17.90
C VAL A 287 17.20 -1.50 18.85
N TRP A 288 16.25 -0.66 19.19
CA TRP A 288 15.09 -0.99 20.01
C TRP A 288 13.87 -1.13 19.12
N VAL A 289 13.30 -2.32 19.03
CA VAL A 289 12.10 -2.58 18.22
C VAL A 289 10.88 -2.54 19.13
N MET A 290 10.00 -1.57 18.92
CA MET A 290 8.78 -1.38 19.72
C MET A 290 7.55 -1.30 18.78
N PRO A 291 7.07 -2.43 18.23
CA PRO A 291 5.86 -2.47 17.41
C PRO A 291 4.61 -2.52 18.29
N ASP A 292 3.44 -2.44 17.66
CA ASP A 292 2.15 -2.60 18.32
C ASP A 292 2.01 -4.01 18.91
N GLY A 293 1.30 -4.16 20.05
CA GLY A 293 1.08 -5.41 20.77
C GLY A 293 0.05 -6.34 20.11
N ASN A 294 0.15 -6.54 18.80
CA ASN A 294 -0.77 -7.38 18.02
C ASN A 294 -0.03 -8.29 17.02
N ALA A 295 -0.77 -9.10 16.27
CA ALA A 295 -0.18 -10.04 15.31
C ALA A 295 0.63 -9.35 14.18
N ALA A 296 0.25 -8.14 13.76
CA ALA A 296 1.00 -7.38 12.77
C ALA A 296 2.33 -6.89 13.35
N GLY A 297 2.31 -6.35 14.58
CA GLY A 297 3.51 -5.94 15.30
C GLY A 297 4.48 -7.09 15.59
N GLN A 298 3.96 -8.29 15.88
CA GLN A 298 4.80 -9.48 16.04
C GLN A 298 5.55 -9.82 14.74
N ARG A 299 4.86 -9.77 13.59
CA ARG A 299 5.52 -9.97 12.28
C ARG A 299 6.57 -8.90 12.00
N CYS A 300 6.25 -7.64 12.29
CA CYS A 300 7.19 -6.52 12.17
C CYS A 300 8.46 -6.75 13.03
N ALA A 301 8.29 -7.14 14.30
CA ALA A 301 9.43 -7.43 15.17
C ALA A 301 10.28 -8.59 14.63
N GLN A 302 9.67 -9.67 14.19
CA GLN A 302 10.38 -10.84 13.65
C GLN A 302 11.16 -10.48 12.39
N ALA A 303 10.56 -9.71 11.47
CA ALA A 303 11.23 -9.25 10.26
C ALA A 303 12.45 -8.36 10.59
N LEU A 304 12.30 -7.42 11.53
CA LEU A 304 13.39 -6.55 11.98
C LEU A 304 14.50 -7.35 12.68
N LEU A 305 14.15 -8.27 13.58
CA LEU A 305 15.12 -9.14 14.25
C LEU A 305 15.91 -9.97 13.22
N SER A 306 15.24 -10.59 12.27
CA SER A 306 15.88 -11.41 11.24
C SER A 306 16.87 -10.62 10.40
N GLN A 307 16.54 -9.39 10.01
CA GLN A 307 17.36 -8.62 9.06
C GLN A 307 18.43 -7.75 9.73
N VAL A 308 18.21 -7.30 10.95
CA VAL A 308 19.13 -6.35 11.62
C VAL A 308 20.09 -7.05 12.59
N SER A 309 19.70 -8.18 13.22
CA SER A 309 20.55 -8.86 14.22
C SER A 309 21.90 -9.34 13.72
N PRO A 310 22.11 -9.69 12.43
CA PRO A 310 23.43 -10.01 11.94
C PRO A 310 24.43 -8.83 11.97
N HIS A 311 23.93 -7.60 12.07
CA HIS A 311 24.72 -6.39 11.89
C HIS A 311 24.77 -5.50 13.13
N ARG A 312 23.74 -5.52 13.99
CA ARG A 312 23.60 -4.64 15.15
C ARG A 312 22.96 -5.36 16.33
N PHE A 313 23.31 -4.92 17.54
CA PHE A 313 22.57 -5.35 18.71
C PHE A 313 21.13 -4.84 18.60
N ILE A 314 20.17 -5.76 18.67
CA ILE A 314 18.75 -5.46 18.53
C ILE A 314 17.97 -6.09 19.70
N ARG A 315 17.04 -5.32 20.26
CA ARG A 315 16.17 -5.74 21.35
C ARG A 315 14.72 -5.46 21.03
N TRP A 316 13.88 -6.47 21.19
CA TRP A 316 12.44 -6.32 21.10
C TRP A 316 11.86 -5.86 22.44
N VAL A 317 11.26 -4.68 22.46
CA VAL A 317 10.41 -4.15 23.53
C VAL A 317 8.99 -4.65 23.26
N LYS A 318 8.66 -5.80 23.85
CA LYS A 318 7.35 -6.43 23.68
C LYS A 318 6.31 -5.70 24.52
N LEU A 319 5.25 -5.21 23.87
CA LEU A 319 4.08 -4.61 24.54
C LEU A 319 3.05 -5.69 24.88
N GLU A 320 2.20 -5.40 25.86
CA GLU A 320 1.05 -6.23 26.20
C GLU A 320 0.08 -6.32 25.01
N PRO A 321 -0.76 -7.37 24.95
CA PRO A 321 -1.74 -7.52 23.88
C PRO A 321 -2.61 -6.28 23.69
N GLU A 322 -2.83 -5.88 22.43
CA GLU A 322 -3.62 -4.71 21.99
C GLU A 322 -3.07 -3.33 22.42
N ILE A 323 -1.97 -3.27 23.17
CA ILE A 323 -1.32 -2.00 23.53
C ILE A 323 -0.44 -1.49 22.40
N GLN A 324 -0.54 -0.20 22.11
CA GLN A 324 0.31 0.51 21.16
C GLN A 324 1.30 1.43 21.88
N PRO A 325 2.42 1.82 21.27
CA PRO A 325 3.31 2.81 21.87
C PRO A 325 2.61 4.11 22.29
N THR A 326 1.54 4.50 21.59
CA THR A 326 0.73 5.69 21.88
C THR A 326 -0.12 5.57 23.15
N ASP A 327 -0.30 4.38 23.69
CA ASP A 327 -1.08 4.13 24.90
C ASP A 327 -0.21 4.25 26.17
N LEU A 328 1.12 4.33 26.00
CA LEU A 328 2.06 4.40 27.09
C LEU A 328 2.31 5.84 27.52
N SER A 329 2.32 6.09 28.83
CA SER A 329 2.74 7.35 29.42
C SER A 329 4.26 7.58 29.26
N ALA A 330 4.71 8.82 29.43
CA ALA A 330 6.13 9.18 29.40
C ALA A 330 6.98 8.35 30.38
N GLY A 331 6.44 8.04 31.57
CA GLY A 331 7.11 7.22 32.57
C GLY A 331 7.27 5.77 32.15
N GLN A 332 6.21 5.19 31.57
CA GLN A 332 6.24 3.82 31.03
C GLN A 332 7.21 3.72 29.86
N LEU A 333 7.18 4.67 28.92
CA LEU A 333 8.13 4.72 27.81
C LEU A 333 9.59 4.75 28.29
N LYS A 334 9.92 5.60 29.26
CA LYS A 334 11.28 5.63 29.86
C LYS A 334 11.68 4.29 30.46
N ASN A 335 10.74 3.57 31.09
CA ASN A 335 11.03 2.26 31.66
C ASN A 335 11.30 1.18 30.60
N CYS A 336 10.66 1.28 29.43
CA CYS A 336 10.88 0.34 28.32
C CYS A 336 12.33 0.35 27.79
N PHE A 337 13.02 1.49 27.90
CA PHE A 337 14.39 1.69 27.39
C PHE A 337 15.45 1.78 28.48
N LYS A 338 15.11 1.42 29.71
CA LYS A 338 16.12 1.27 30.78
C LYS A 338 17.02 0.08 30.47
N MET A 339 18.29 0.30 30.56
CA MET A 339 19.35 -0.71 30.50
C MET A 339 19.52 -1.41 31.85
#